data_021ccacc713c475ea770bf619d4fba97
#
_entry.id   021ccacc713c475ea770bf619d4fba97
#
_cell.length_a   1.000
_cell.length_b   1.000
_cell.length_c   1.000
_cell.angle_alpha   90.00
_cell.angle_beta   90.00
_cell.angle_gamma   90.00
#
_symmetry.space_group_name_H-M   'P 1'
#
loop_
_entity.id
_entity.type
_entity.pdbx_description
1 polymer ?
#
loop_
_entity_poly.entity_id
_entity_poly.type
_entity_poly.pdbx_seq_one_letter_code
_entity_poly.pdbx_strand_id
1 'polypeptide(L)'
;MRLLNSLAIAISMYSKIPVPTVDWNEKNMKYAMCFFPVVGVITGILQFGIGYALLEYTSCGKFFFAAVMSLIPVLVTGGIHLDGYADTIDAISSYGDREKKLQILKDPHTGAFAVIGLCVYFTAVLALWSEAESYMLPIAACMYPLSRALSGISVVSFHPAKNSGLLRTFQDGAQKKRVRIVLIIWACICGGIMLYLGWQQGGAFVAGAAAVIAAALLVFVYYHWM
;
A
#
# COMPACT_ATOMS: atom_id res chain seq x y z
N MET A 1 5.78 -12.89 22.90
CA MET A 1 4.77 -13.67 22.16
C MET A 1 3.67 -12.82 21.52
N ARG A 2 2.93 -11.95 22.21
CA ARG A 2 1.78 -11.20 21.64
C ARG A 2 2.12 -10.29 20.43
N LEU A 3 3.22 -9.55 20.48
CA LEU A 3 3.64 -8.68 19.38
C LEU A 3 4.08 -9.48 18.15
N LEU A 4 4.72 -10.61 18.32
CA LEU A 4 5.09 -11.52 17.23
C LEU A 4 3.83 -12.12 16.57
N ASN A 5 2.80 -12.44 17.34
CA ASN A 5 1.53 -12.88 16.81
C ASN A 5 0.83 -11.77 16.01
N SER A 6 0.85 -10.53 16.50
CA SER A 6 0.33 -9.37 15.78
C SER A 6 1.09 -9.11 14.45
N LEU A 7 2.41 -9.29 14.45
CA LEU A 7 3.24 -9.21 13.25
C LEU A 7 2.88 -10.33 12.25
N ALA A 8 2.78 -11.59 12.73
CA ALA A 8 2.40 -12.71 11.88
C ALA A 8 1.01 -12.50 11.23
N ILE A 9 0.04 -11.98 12.00
CA ILE A 9 -1.29 -11.61 11.47
C ILE A 9 -1.17 -10.55 10.37
N ALA A 10 -0.39 -9.49 10.59
CA ALA A 10 -0.21 -8.44 9.57
C ALA A 10 0.42 -8.99 8.29
N ILE A 11 1.47 -9.83 8.40
CA ILE A 11 2.14 -10.42 7.24
C ILE A 11 1.21 -11.41 6.52
N SER A 12 0.55 -12.32 7.24
CA SER A 12 -0.36 -13.31 6.64
C SER A 12 -1.54 -12.68 5.93
N MET A 13 -2.02 -11.54 6.43
CA MET A 13 -3.16 -10.83 5.87
C MET A 13 -2.84 -10.09 4.59
N TYR A 14 -1.69 -9.41 4.55
CA TYR A 14 -1.37 -8.45 3.51
C TYR A 14 -0.22 -8.90 2.59
N SER A 15 0.24 -10.14 2.72
CA SER A 15 1.27 -10.71 1.84
C SER A 15 1.10 -12.21 1.63
N LYS A 16 1.79 -12.74 0.63
CA LYS A 16 1.93 -14.18 0.37
C LYS A 16 3.12 -14.81 1.10
N ILE A 17 3.79 -14.05 1.95
CA ILE A 17 4.95 -14.53 2.71
C ILE A 17 4.47 -15.56 3.74
N PRO A 18 5.03 -16.76 3.74
CA PRO A 18 4.64 -17.78 4.70
C PRO A 18 5.07 -17.38 6.12
N VAL A 19 4.13 -17.40 7.03
CA VAL A 19 4.35 -17.17 8.46
C VAL A 19 3.61 -18.23 9.27
N PRO A 20 4.02 -18.51 10.52
CA PRO A 20 3.29 -19.43 11.38
C PRO A 20 1.82 -19.02 11.54
N THR A 21 0.93 -20.00 11.52
CA THR A 21 -0.50 -19.79 11.76
C THR A 21 -0.73 -19.31 13.20
N VAL A 22 -1.50 -18.24 13.33
CA VAL A 22 -1.82 -17.63 14.62
C VAL A 22 -3.32 -17.39 14.70
N ASP A 23 -3.91 -17.64 15.87
CA ASP A 23 -5.33 -17.38 16.10
C ASP A 23 -5.64 -15.87 16.02
N TRP A 24 -6.66 -15.53 15.26
CA TRP A 24 -7.15 -14.16 15.07
C TRP A 24 -8.12 -13.79 16.20
N ASN A 25 -7.58 -13.68 17.40
CA ASN A 25 -8.34 -13.23 18.57
C ASN A 25 -8.04 -11.76 18.89
N GLU A 26 -8.90 -11.13 19.68
CA GLU A 26 -8.77 -9.71 20.05
C GLU A 26 -7.39 -9.35 20.62
N LYS A 27 -6.77 -10.27 21.41
CA LYS A 27 -5.46 -10.04 22.03
C LYS A 27 -4.34 -9.95 21.00
N ASN A 28 -4.37 -10.77 19.95
CA ASN A 28 -3.38 -10.83 18.90
C ASN A 28 -3.62 -9.74 17.84
N MET A 29 -4.88 -9.38 17.60
CA MET A 29 -5.25 -8.34 16.64
C MET A 29 -5.00 -6.92 17.15
N LYS A 30 -4.90 -6.73 18.45
CA LYS A 30 -4.79 -5.43 19.12
C LYS A 30 -3.76 -4.47 18.53
N TYR A 31 -2.63 -4.98 18.05
CA TYR A 31 -1.52 -4.23 17.47
C TYR A 31 -1.16 -4.64 16.04
N ALA A 32 -1.95 -5.49 15.40
CA ALA A 32 -1.64 -6.00 14.05
C ALA A 32 -1.43 -4.85 13.04
N MET A 33 -2.26 -3.81 13.09
CA MET A 33 -2.12 -2.65 12.21
C MET A 33 -0.83 -1.83 12.44
N CYS A 34 -0.19 -1.91 13.61
CA CYS A 34 1.13 -1.30 13.83
C CYS A 34 2.22 -1.91 12.94
N PHE A 35 2.04 -3.17 12.55
CA PHE A 35 2.97 -3.93 11.72
C PHE A 35 2.62 -3.91 10.23
N PHE A 36 1.51 -3.27 9.85
CA PHE A 36 1.15 -3.15 8.44
C PHE A 36 2.25 -2.48 7.59
N PRO A 37 2.93 -1.40 8.05
CA PRO A 37 4.08 -0.85 7.33
C PRO A 37 5.25 -1.81 7.14
N VAL A 38 5.41 -2.85 7.98
CA VAL A 38 6.47 -3.84 7.83
C VAL A 38 6.31 -4.62 6.51
N VAL A 39 5.08 -4.93 6.10
CA VAL A 39 4.82 -5.52 4.76
C VAL A 39 5.31 -4.58 3.65
N GLY A 40 5.11 -3.27 3.84
CA GLY A 40 5.66 -2.24 2.95
C GLY A 40 7.19 -2.23 2.93
N VAL A 41 7.84 -2.35 4.09
CA VAL A 41 9.32 -2.44 4.19
C VAL A 41 9.84 -3.65 3.43
N ILE A 42 9.23 -4.83 3.60
CA ILE A 42 9.63 -6.05 2.87
C ILE A 42 9.50 -5.84 1.37
N THR A 43 8.35 -5.29 0.92
CA THR A 43 8.14 -4.97 -0.50
C THR A 43 9.17 -3.98 -1.02
N GLY A 44 9.45 -2.91 -0.24
CA GLY A 44 10.43 -1.89 -0.59
C GLY A 44 11.86 -2.43 -0.69
N ILE A 45 12.28 -3.29 0.25
CA ILE A 45 13.60 -3.94 0.21
C ILE A 45 13.74 -4.82 -1.03
N LEU A 46 12.73 -5.63 -1.35
CA LEU A 46 12.75 -6.47 -2.55
C LEU A 46 12.77 -5.62 -3.81
N GLN A 47 11.95 -4.56 -3.85
CA GLN A 47 11.90 -3.62 -4.95
C GLN A 47 13.26 -2.94 -5.18
N PHE A 48 13.87 -2.42 -4.11
CA PHE A 48 15.19 -1.79 -4.17
C PHE A 48 16.28 -2.80 -4.60
N GLY A 49 16.35 -3.96 -3.94
CA GLY A 49 17.40 -4.95 -4.21
C GLY A 49 17.36 -5.51 -5.63
N ILE A 50 16.15 -5.90 -6.09
CA ILE A 50 15.98 -6.41 -7.46
C ILE A 50 16.20 -5.30 -8.48
N GLY A 51 15.66 -4.11 -8.26
CA GLY A 51 15.83 -2.96 -9.15
C GLY A 51 17.29 -2.56 -9.28
N TYR A 52 18.01 -2.48 -8.16
CA TYR A 52 19.45 -2.19 -8.15
C TYR A 52 20.24 -3.28 -8.89
N ALA A 53 19.94 -4.55 -8.63
CA ALA A 53 20.60 -5.65 -9.30
C ALA A 53 20.38 -5.64 -10.82
N LEU A 54 19.17 -5.33 -11.28
CA LEU A 54 18.85 -5.23 -12.70
C LEU A 54 19.61 -4.07 -13.38
N LEU A 55 19.67 -2.90 -12.74
CA LEU A 55 20.33 -1.74 -13.32
C LEU A 55 21.86 -1.84 -13.31
N GLU A 56 22.47 -2.40 -12.25
CA GLU A 56 23.91 -2.41 -12.08
C GLU A 56 24.59 -3.65 -12.68
N TYR A 57 23.94 -4.81 -12.67
CA TYR A 57 24.55 -6.08 -13.05
C TYR A 57 23.99 -6.70 -14.34
N THR A 58 23.00 -6.05 -14.98
CA THR A 58 22.42 -6.57 -16.23
C THR A 58 22.32 -5.47 -17.29
N SER A 59 22.27 -5.89 -18.56
CA SER A 59 21.96 -5.01 -19.69
C SER A 59 20.48 -5.11 -20.09
N CYS A 60 19.57 -5.28 -19.13
CA CYS A 60 18.16 -5.41 -19.44
C CYS A 60 17.60 -4.12 -20.03
N GLY A 61 16.68 -4.25 -20.98
CA GLY A 61 16.01 -3.11 -21.57
C GLY A 61 15.01 -2.47 -20.58
N LYS A 62 14.75 -1.17 -20.74
CA LYS A 62 13.85 -0.38 -19.88
C LYS A 62 12.46 -1.01 -19.70
N PHE A 63 11.91 -1.60 -20.75
CA PHE A 63 10.60 -2.26 -20.69
C PHE A 63 10.62 -3.49 -19.79
N PHE A 64 11.66 -4.33 -19.90
CA PHE A 64 11.80 -5.50 -19.02
C PHE A 64 11.97 -5.08 -17.57
N PHE A 65 12.82 -4.08 -17.31
CA PHE A 65 12.99 -3.50 -15.98
C PHE A 65 11.64 -3.02 -15.42
N ALA A 66 10.91 -2.20 -16.17
CA ALA A 66 9.62 -1.67 -15.75
C ALA A 66 8.58 -2.77 -15.46
N ALA A 67 8.55 -3.83 -16.29
CA ALA A 67 7.67 -4.96 -16.10
C ALA A 67 8.00 -5.71 -14.79
N VAL A 68 9.27 -6.02 -14.53
CA VAL A 68 9.68 -6.67 -13.29
C VAL A 68 9.34 -5.81 -12.08
N MET A 69 9.66 -4.50 -12.11
CA MET A 69 9.38 -3.56 -11.02
C MET A 69 7.89 -3.43 -10.74
N SER A 70 7.05 -3.49 -11.76
CA SER A 70 5.59 -3.43 -11.61
C SER A 70 5.00 -4.69 -10.98
N LEU A 71 5.61 -5.85 -11.20
CA LEU A 71 5.12 -7.14 -10.71
C LEU A 71 5.53 -7.46 -9.27
N ILE A 72 6.67 -6.96 -8.80
CA ILE A 72 7.17 -7.26 -7.44
C ILE A 72 6.11 -7.00 -6.36
N PRO A 73 5.46 -5.82 -6.27
CA PRO A 73 4.45 -5.57 -5.25
C PRO A 73 3.25 -6.51 -5.34
N VAL A 74 2.87 -6.89 -6.56
CA VAL A 74 1.75 -7.82 -6.81
C VAL A 74 2.10 -9.22 -6.29
N LEU A 75 3.29 -9.71 -6.60
CA LEU A 75 3.75 -11.02 -6.16
C LEU A 75 3.91 -11.10 -4.64
N VAL A 76 4.48 -10.05 -4.02
CA VAL A 76 4.66 -10.00 -2.57
C VAL A 76 3.32 -9.96 -1.83
N THR A 77 2.37 -9.15 -2.31
CA THR A 77 1.08 -8.97 -1.63
C THR A 77 0.00 -9.95 -2.09
N GLY A 78 0.25 -10.70 -3.15
CA GLY A 78 -0.75 -11.57 -3.78
C GLY A 78 -1.90 -10.80 -4.41
N GLY A 79 -1.69 -9.52 -4.74
CA GLY A 79 -2.67 -8.70 -5.43
C GLY A 79 -3.78 -8.10 -4.54
N ILE A 80 -3.80 -8.35 -3.22
CA ILE A 80 -4.89 -7.91 -2.33
C ILE A 80 -5.20 -6.40 -2.42
N HIS A 81 -4.18 -5.57 -2.66
CA HIS A 81 -4.39 -4.12 -2.80
C HIS A 81 -4.97 -3.74 -4.16
N LEU A 82 -4.60 -4.48 -5.22
CA LEU A 82 -5.15 -4.30 -6.56
C LEU A 82 -6.59 -4.80 -6.64
N ASP A 83 -6.91 -5.87 -5.94
CA ASP A 83 -8.27 -6.38 -5.78
C ASP A 83 -9.17 -5.29 -5.18
N GLY A 84 -8.79 -4.73 -4.04
CA GLY A 84 -9.53 -3.62 -3.43
C GLY A 84 -9.60 -2.36 -4.30
N TYR A 85 -8.57 -2.07 -5.09
CA TYR A 85 -8.58 -0.98 -6.07
C TYR A 85 -9.59 -1.26 -7.20
N ALA A 86 -9.58 -2.45 -7.77
CA ALA A 86 -10.48 -2.88 -8.82
C ALA A 86 -11.95 -2.79 -8.38
N ASP A 87 -12.27 -3.34 -7.21
CA ASP A 87 -13.61 -3.25 -6.61
C ASP A 87 -14.06 -1.81 -6.41
N THR A 88 -13.15 -0.96 -5.91
CA THR A 88 -13.44 0.46 -5.66
C THR A 88 -13.72 1.20 -6.95
N ILE A 89 -12.90 1.00 -7.99
CA ILE A 89 -13.10 1.63 -9.30
C ILE A 89 -14.43 1.20 -9.90
N ASP A 90 -14.78 -0.09 -9.84
CA ASP A 90 -16.03 -0.58 -10.37
C ASP A 90 -17.24 0.03 -9.65
N ALA A 91 -17.18 0.07 -8.33
CA ALA A 91 -18.23 0.69 -7.52
C ALA A 91 -18.42 2.19 -7.80
N ILE A 92 -17.32 2.96 -7.90
CA ILE A 92 -17.36 4.40 -8.15
C ILE A 92 -17.87 4.67 -9.58
N SER A 93 -17.39 3.94 -10.55
CA SER A 93 -17.74 4.12 -11.97
C SER A 93 -19.16 3.67 -12.32
N SER A 94 -19.84 2.99 -11.41
CA SER A 94 -21.24 2.59 -11.62
C SER A 94 -22.23 3.75 -11.65
N TYR A 95 -21.81 4.95 -11.22
CA TYR A 95 -22.68 6.14 -11.06
C TYR A 95 -23.96 5.89 -10.24
N GLY A 96 -24.00 4.79 -9.48
CA GLY A 96 -25.11 4.43 -8.62
C GLY A 96 -25.13 5.20 -7.31
N ASP A 97 -26.24 5.10 -6.59
CA ASP A 97 -26.34 5.55 -5.21
C ASP A 97 -25.41 4.73 -4.26
N ARG A 98 -25.39 5.12 -2.99
CA ARG A 98 -24.55 4.46 -2.00
C ARG A 98 -24.89 2.97 -1.84
N GLU A 99 -26.15 2.61 -1.90
CA GLU A 99 -26.58 1.20 -1.74
C GLU A 99 -26.09 0.33 -2.88
N LYS A 100 -26.24 0.80 -4.11
CA LYS A 100 -25.75 0.13 -5.31
C LYS A 100 -24.24 -0.03 -5.29
N LYS A 101 -23.48 1.01 -4.91
CA LYS A 101 -22.02 0.93 -4.76
C LYS A 101 -21.62 -0.11 -3.72
N LEU A 102 -22.32 -0.17 -2.58
CA LEU A 102 -22.08 -1.18 -1.55
C LEU A 102 -22.47 -2.60 -1.99
N GLN A 103 -23.44 -2.75 -2.91
CA GLN A 103 -23.78 -4.04 -3.53
C GLN A 103 -22.65 -4.50 -4.45
N ILE A 104 -22.15 -3.62 -5.33
CA ILE A 104 -21.02 -3.90 -6.23
C ILE A 104 -19.80 -4.35 -5.44
N LEU A 105 -19.46 -3.65 -4.35
CA LEU A 105 -18.39 -4.06 -3.44
C LEU A 105 -18.58 -5.42 -2.74
N LYS A 106 -19.70 -6.08 -2.91
CA LYS A 106 -19.99 -7.43 -2.39
C LYS A 106 -20.08 -8.47 -3.50
N ASP A 107 -20.18 -8.01 -4.74
CA ASP A 107 -20.26 -8.89 -5.90
C ASP A 107 -18.90 -9.54 -6.15
N PRO A 108 -18.81 -10.87 -6.23
CA PRO A 108 -17.56 -11.55 -6.54
C PRO A 108 -17.15 -11.42 -8.02
N HIS A 109 -18.01 -10.86 -8.87
CA HIS A 109 -17.73 -10.70 -10.30
C HIS A 109 -17.02 -9.38 -10.56
N THR A 110 -15.97 -9.43 -11.37
CA THR A 110 -15.21 -8.24 -11.78
C THR A 110 -15.95 -7.53 -12.92
N GLY A 111 -16.28 -6.25 -12.73
CA GLY A 111 -16.93 -5.43 -13.74
C GLY A 111 -15.95 -4.88 -14.78
N ALA A 112 -16.49 -4.34 -15.86
CA ALA A 112 -15.70 -3.79 -16.96
C ALA A 112 -14.83 -2.59 -16.52
N PHE A 113 -15.32 -1.75 -15.61
CA PHE A 113 -14.57 -0.60 -15.12
C PHE A 113 -13.38 -1.00 -14.24
N ALA A 114 -13.49 -2.08 -13.48
CA ALA A 114 -12.37 -2.66 -12.74
C ALA A 114 -11.24 -3.07 -13.69
N VAL A 115 -11.57 -3.75 -14.81
CA VAL A 115 -10.59 -4.15 -15.83
C VAL A 115 -9.93 -2.93 -16.47
N ILE A 116 -10.72 -1.94 -16.88
CA ILE A 116 -10.20 -0.67 -17.44
C ILE A 116 -9.29 0.01 -16.44
N GLY A 117 -9.69 0.11 -15.18
CA GLY A 117 -8.89 0.72 -14.11
C GLY A 117 -7.56 0.01 -13.89
N LEU A 118 -7.54 -1.32 -13.88
CA LEU A 118 -6.31 -2.11 -13.79
C LEU A 118 -5.40 -1.91 -15.00
N CYS A 119 -5.95 -1.85 -16.21
CA CYS A 119 -5.17 -1.55 -17.42
C CYS A 119 -4.53 -0.17 -17.34
N VAL A 120 -5.27 0.85 -16.94
CA VAL A 120 -4.76 2.22 -16.74
C VAL A 120 -3.67 2.23 -15.66
N TYR A 121 -3.91 1.58 -14.52
CA TYR A 121 -2.94 1.46 -13.44
C TYR A 121 -1.62 0.85 -13.92
N PHE A 122 -1.67 -0.34 -14.55
CA PHE A 122 -0.45 -1.02 -15.00
C PHE A 122 0.27 -0.25 -16.11
N THR A 123 -0.47 0.37 -17.03
CA THR A 123 0.13 1.23 -18.05
C THR A 123 0.89 2.40 -17.44
N ALA A 124 0.28 3.09 -16.48
CA ALA A 124 0.91 4.20 -15.77
C ALA A 124 2.15 3.76 -14.96
N VAL A 125 2.05 2.64 -14.24
CA VAL A 125 3.16 2.11 -13.43
C VAL A 125 4.32 1.66 -14.33
N LEU A 126 4.04 1.00 -15.46
CA LEU A 126 5.05 0.63 -16.46
C LEU A 126 5.74 1.87 -17.02
N ALA A 127 4.99 2.90 -17.41
CA ALA A 127 5.54 4.14 -17.92
C ALA A 127 6.45 4.82 -16.89
N LEU A 128 6.03 4.90 -15.62
CA LEU A 128 6.83 5.50 -14.56
C LEU A 128 8.12 4.71 -14.30
N TRP A 129 8.05 3.38 -14.24
CA TRP A 129 9.25 2.55 -14.03
C TRP A 129 10.19 2.53 -15.24
N SER A 130 9.70 2.76 -16.48
CA SER A 130 10.58 2.86 -17.66
C SER A 130 11.47 4.10 -17.66
N GLU A 131 11.09 5.13 -16.90
CA GLU A 131 11.87 6.36 -16.73
C GLU A 131 12.66 6.39 -15.40
N ALA A 132 12.59 5.31 -14.61
CA ALA A 132 13.28 5.27 -13.32
C ALA A 132 14.79 5.08 -13.47
N GLU A 133 15.53 5.82 -12.65
CA GLU A 133 16.98 5.74 -12.53
C GLU A 133 17.37 5.18 -11.14
N SER A 134 18.62 4.72 -11.00
CA SER A 134 19.08 4.03 -9.78
C SER A 134 18.92 4.87 -8.51
N TYR A 135 19.11 6.18 -8.58
CA TYR A 135 18.94 7.08 -7.43
C TYR A 135 17.48 7.21 -6.97
N MET A 136 16.50 6.88 -7.81
CA MET A 136 15.08 6.91 -7.45
C MET A 136 14.64 5.67 -6.65
N LEU A 137 15.38 4.57 -6.77
CA LEU A 137 15.01 3.30 -6.15
C LEU A 137 14.84 3.36 -4.63
N PRO A 138 15.75 3.97 -3.84
CA PRO A 138 15.59 4.05 -2.39
C PRO A 138 14.40 4.94 -1.99
N ILE A 139 14.10 5.99 -2.76
CA ILE A 139 12.93 6.85 -2.54
C ILE A 139 11.65 6.05 -2.79
N ALA A 140 11.59 5.34 -3.93
CA ALA A 140 10.47 4.48 -4.29
C ALA A 140 10.25 3.35 -3.26
N ALA A 141 11.33 2.75 -2.74
CA ALA A 141 11.24 1.73 -1.70
C ALA A 141 10.53 2.25 -0.42
N CYS A 142 10.78 3.52 -0.04
CA CYS A 142 10.13 4.14 1.12
C CYS A 142 8.64 4.48 0.90
N MET A 143 8.16 4.54 -0.35
CA MET A 143 6.74 4.77 -0.65
C MET A 143 5.85 3.62 -0.17
N TYR A 144 6.36 2.38 -0.18
CA TYR A 144 5.58 1.21 0.25
C TYR A 144 5.21 1.26 1.74
N PRO A 145 6.16 1.38 2.69
CA PRO A 145 5.80 1.51 4.10
C PRO A 145 5.02 2.80 4.39
N LEU A 146 5.31 3.91 3.71
CA LEU A 146 4.54 5.15 3.83
C LEU A 146 3.07 4.93 3.46
N SER A 147 2.79 4.34 2.32
CA SER A 147 1.42 4.09 1.87
C SER A 147 0.65 3.17 2.82
N ARG A 148 1.31 2.16 3.40
CA ARG A 148 0.70 1.25 4.41
C ARG A 148 0.45 1.98 5.73
N ALA A 149 1.36 2.86 6.15
CA ALA A 149 1.14 3.68 7.32
C ALA A 149 -0.08 4.61 7.16
N LEU A 150 -0.20 5.30 6.03
CA LEU A 150 -1.33 6.18 5.72
C LEU A 150 -2.65 5.40 5.61
N SER A 151 -2.64 4.26 4.94
CA SER A 151 -3.80 3.36 4.86
C SER A 151 -4.22 2.86 6.26
N GLY A 152 -3.27 2.44 7.08
CA GLY A 152 -3.54 2.02 8.45
C GLY A 152 -4.10 3.15 9.33
N ILE A 153 -3.63 4.40 9.16
CA ILE A 153 -4.21 5.58 9.82
C ILE A 153 -5.67 5.76 9.41
N SER A 154 -5.97 5.61 8.13
CA SER A 154 -7.33 5.69 7.59
C SER A 154 -8.22 4.62 8.22
N VAL A 155 -7.75 3.36 8.30
CA VAL A 155 -8.48 2.25 8.93
C VAL A 155 -8.88 2.56 10.37
N VAL A 156 -7.98 3.11 11.19
CA VAL A 156 -8.26 3.37 12.61
C VAL A 156 -8.91 4.73 12.90
N SER A 157 -9.03 5.59 11.89
CA SER A 157 -9.52 6.96 12.05
C SER A 157 -10.90 7.18 11.44
N PHE A 158 -11.19 6.54 10.30
CA PHE A 158 -12.43 6.76 9.55
C PHE A 158 -13.53 5.79 9.98
N HIS A 159 -14.78 6.20 9.75
CA HIS A 159 -15.93 5.32 9.96
C HIS A 159 -16.00 4.30 8.82
N PRO A 160 -16.22 3.02 9.11
CA PRO A 160 -16.34 2.02 8.05
C PRO A 160 -17.62 2.21 7.27
N ALA A 161 -17.56 2.06 5.97
CA ALA A 161 -18.75 2.13 5.09
C ALA A 161 -19.73 0.96 5.36
N LYS A 162 -19.21 -0.16 5.87
CA LYS A 162 -19.97 -1.37 6.24
C LYS A 162 -19.74 -1.70 7.72
N ASN A 163 -20.77 -2.15 8.42
CA ASN A 163 -20.69 -2.61 9.81
C ASN A 163 -20.24 -4.08 9.94
N SER A 164 -19.71 -4.68 8.89
CA SER A 164 -19.28 -6.07 8.84
C SER A 164 -18.06 -6.23 7.93
N GLY A 165 -17.37 -7.37 8.06
CA GLY A 165 -16.23 -7.72 7.22
C GLY A 165 -14.90 -7.46 7.91
N LEU A 166 -13.82 -7.77 7.20
CA LEU A 166 -12.47 -7.80 7.71
C LEU A 166 -11.98 -6.46 8.26
N LEU A 167 -12.29 -5.35 7.55
CA LEU A 167 -11.96 -4.00 7.99
C LEU A 167 -12.55 -3.70 9.38
N ARG A 168 -13.82 -4.08 9.59
CA ARG A 168 -14.50 -3.90 10.88
C ARG A 168 -13.83 -4.72 11.98
N THR A 169 -13.46 -5.97 11.69
CA THR A 169 -12.75 -6.83 12.63
C THR A 169 -11.42 -6.20 13.08
N PHE A 170 -10.67 -5.60 12.16
CA PHE A 170 -9.44 -4.88 12.51
C PHE A 170 -9.71 -3.61 13.33
N GLN A 171 -10.76 -2.87 13.00
CA GLN A 171 -11.11 -1.65 13.75
C GLN A 171 -11.55 -1.95 15.17
N ASP A 172 -12.35 -3.00 15.36
CA ASP A 172 -12.89 -3.37 16.68
C ASP A 172 -11.81 -4.01 17.57
N GLY A 173 -10.92 -4.82 16.98
CA GLY A 173 -9.78 -5.42 17.69
C GLY A 173 -8.64 -4.44 18.01
N ALA A 174 -8.55 -3.31 17.31
CA ALA A 174 -7.42 -2.41 17.40
C ALA A 174 -7.46 -1.47 18.61
N GLN A 175 -6.31 -1.26 19.25
CA GLN A 175 -6.13 -0.14 20.20
C GLN A 175 -5.89 1.16 19.44
N LYS A 176 -6.96 1.75 18.89
CA LYS A 176 -6.96 2.83 17.90
C LYS A 176 -5.98 3.97 18.22
N LYS A 177 -5.95 4.47 19.48
CA LYS A 177 -5.06 5.58 19.87
C LYS A 177 -3.58 5.24 19.71
N ARG A 178 -3.14 4.09 20.23
CA ARG A 178 -1.72 3.67 20.15
C ARG A 178 -1.33 3.28 18.73
N VAL A 179 -2.20 2.56 18.03
CA VAL A 179 -1.98 2.18 16.63
C VAL A 179 -1.80 3.44 15.78
N ARG A 180 -2.66 4.44 15.92
CA ARG A 180 -2.54 5.72 15.20
C ARG A 180 -1.20 6.40 15.45
N ILE A 181 -0.76 6.49 16.70
CA ILE A 181 0.53 7.11 17.04
C ILE A 181 1.68 6.38 16.36
N VAL A 182 1.72 5.04 16.43
CA VAL A 182 2.77 4.24 15.80
C VAL A 182 2.79 4.44 14.28
N LEU A 183 1.62 4.47 13.65
CA LEU A 183 1.51 4.67 12.21
C LEU A 183 1.93 6.09 11.78
N ILE A 184 1.62 7.12 12.58
CA ILE A 184 2.10 8.49 12.34
C ILE A 184 3.64 8.52 12.43
N ILE A 185 4.22 7.85 13.43
CA ILE A 185 5.69 7.75 13.55
C ILE A 185 6.28 7.09 12.29
N TRP A 186 5.69 5.98 11.82
CA TRP A 186 6.09 5.35 10.56
C TRP A 186 6.02 6.31 9.37
N ALA A 187 4.91 7.04 9.24
CA ALA A 187 4.72 8.00 8.14
C ALA A 187 5.76 9.14 8.19
N CYS A 188 6.04 9.67 9.39
CA CYS A 188 7.04 10.72 9.58
C CYS A 188 8.46 10.22 9.27
N ILE A 189 8.82 9.00 9.70
CA ILE A 189 10.14 8.40 9.42
C ILE A 189 10.30 8.19 7.91
N CYS A 190 9.34 7.52 7.26
CA CYS A 190 9.42 7.26 5.82
C CYS A 190 9.43 8.56 5.01
N GLY A 191 8.55 9.51 5.32
CA GLY A 191 8.52 10.82 4.67
C GLY A 191 9.82 11.60 4.89
N GLY A 192 10.37 11.59 6.10
CA GLY A 192 11.65 12.23 6.41
C GLY A 192 12.82 11.61 5.64
N ILE A 193 12.87 10.28 5.52
CA ILE A 193 13.89 9.59 4.71
C ILE A 193 13.74 9.97 3.22
N MET A 194 12.53 9.97 2.69
CA MET A 194 12.30 10.36 1.29
C MET A 194 12.74 11.80 1.00
N LEU A 195 12.43 12.74 1.90
CA LEU A 195 12.85 14.13 1.78
C LEU A 195 14.38 14.27 1.86
N TYR A 196 15.01 13.54 2.79
CA TYR A 196 16.47 13.55 2.94
C TYR A 196 17.19 12.98 1.73
N LEU A 197 16.74 11.83 1.22
CA LEU A 197 17.28 11.22 0.01
C LEU A 197 17.10 12.14 -1.22
N GLY A 198 15.91 12.74 -1.35
CA GLY A 198 15.65 13.71 -2.40
C GLY A 198 16.55 14.95 -2.32
N TRP A 199 16.81 15.44 -1.11
CA TRP A 199 17.74 16.56 -0.87
C TRP A 199 19.14 16.25 -1.38
N GLN A 200 19.68 15.06 -1.08
CA GLN A 200 21.02 14.66 -1.51
C GLN A 200 21.16 14.59 -3.04
N GLN A 201 20.08 14.36 -3.75
CA GLN A 201 20.05 14.23 -5.21
C GLN A 201 19.70 15.56 -5.93
N GLY A 202 19.71 16.68 -5.24
CA GLY A 202 19.44 17.99 -5.80
C GLY A 202 18.01 18.13 -6.36
N GLY A 203 17.84 17.97 -7.68
CA GLY A 203 16.51 18.09 -8.33
C GLY A 203 15.47 17.07 -7.85
N ALA A 204 15.88 15.93 -7.35
CA ALA A 204 14.98 14.89 -6.84
C ALA A 204 14.33 15.27 -5.49
N PHE A 205 14.80 16.31 -4.79
CA PHE A 205 14.13 16.86 -3.62
C PHE A 205 12.68 17.24 -3.91
N VAL A 206 12.46 17.90 -5.06
CA VAL A 206 11.13 18.30 -5.50
C VAL A 206 10.24 17.08 -5.74
N ALA A 207 10.79 16.01 -6.35
CA ALA A 207 10.04 14.77 -6.57
C ALA A 207 9.70 14.07 -5.27
N GLY A 208 10.63 13.96 -4.32
CA GLY A 208 10.40 13.38 -2.99
C GLY A 208 9.35 14.16 -2.20
N ALA A 209 9.46 15.50 -2.19
CA ALA A 209 8.49 16.39 -1.54
C ALA A 209 7.10 16.27 -2.20
N ALA A 210 7.04 16.26 -3.53
CA ALA A 210 5.79 16.11 -4.28
C ALA A 210 5.12 14.77 -3.98
N ALA A 211 5.88 13.68 -3.89
CA ALA A 211 5.34 12.37 -3.55
C ALA A 211 4.74 12.33 -2.12
N VAL A 212 5.40 12.93 -1.12
CA VAL A 212 4.88 13.04 0.24
C VAL A 212 3.62 13.90 0.29
N ILE A 213 3.64 15.04 -0.40
CA ILE A 213 2.48 15.95 -0.48
C ILE A 213 1.31 15.27 -1.20
N ALA A 214 1.57 14.61 -2.33
CA ALA A 214 0.54 13.88 -3.06
C ALA A 214 -0.08 12.76 -2.20
N ALA A 215 0.72 12.01 -1.46
CA ALA A 215 0.23 10.98 -0.54
C ALA A 215 -0.65 11.59 0.56
N ALA A 216 -0.26 12.73 1.15
CA ALA A 216 -1.05 13.44 2.15
C ALA A 216 -2.37 13.99 1.58
N LEU A 217 -2.32 14.57 0.38
CA LEU A 217 -3.51 15.06 -0.33
C LEU A 217 -4.48 13.93 -0.68
N LEU A 218 -3.99 12.78 -1.13
CA LEU A 218 -4.84 11.63 -1.41
C LEU A 218 -5.58 11.14 -0.16
N VAL A 219 -4.90 11.09 1.00
CA VAL A 219 -5.57 10.75 2.27
C VAL A 219 -6.61 11.80 2.64
N PHE A 220 -6.31 13.09 2.43
CA PHE A 220 -7.24 14.19 2.71
C PHE A 220 -8.48 14.14 1.79
N VAL A 221 -8.27 13.96 0.49
CA VAL A 221 -9.37 13.82 -0.50
C VAL A 221 -10.21 12.60 -0.17
N TYR A 222 -9.59 11.46 0.13
CA TYR A 222 -10.29 10.25 0.52
C TYR A 222 -11.16 10.46 1.77
N TYR A 223 -10.65 11.20 2.77
CA TYR A 223 -11.40 11.54 3.98
C TYR A 223 -12.65 12.37 3.71
N HIS A 224 -12.60 13.32 2.76
CA HIS A 224 -13.72 14.20 2.44
C HIS A 224 -14.73 13.58 1.46
N TRP A 225 -14.30 12.53 0.74
CA TRP A 225 -15.14 11.84 -0.25
C TRP A 225 -15.93 10.66 0.32
N MET A 226 -15.53 10.13 1.47
CA MET A 226 -16.18 9.02 2.18
C MET A 226 -17.14 9.51 3.26
#